data_88cd9abc568683ae3591bc2c7c835405
#
_entry.id   88cd9abc568683ae3591bc2c7c835405
#
_cell.length_a   1.000
_cell.length_b   1.000
_cell.length_c   1.000
_cell.angle_alpha   90.00
_cell.angle_beta   90.00
_cell.angle_gamma   90.00
#
_symmetry.space_group_name_H-M   'P 1'
#
loop_
_entity.id
_entity.type
_entity.pdbx_description
1 polymer ?
#
loop_
_entity_poly.entity_id
_entity_poly.type
_entity_poly.pdbx_seq_one_letter_code
_entity_poly.pdbx_strand_id
1 'polypeptide(L)'
;VGIRRSTGQHPGGIIVLPFGWEIYTFTPVQHPANDQNTPIITTHFDYHSIDHNLLKLDILGHDDPTMIRMLEDLTGIDAKTISLDNQEVLSLFANTSALGVTPEDLMGCDLGSLGIPEFGTDFVMQMLRDTKPKNFSDLVRISGLSHGTDVWLNNAQYFIKEGNCTLSTAICTRDDIMTYLIHTGVENGLAFKIMESVRKGKGLTEDMEKAMREAGVEDWYIESCKRIKYMFPKAHAVAYVMMAFRIAYFKVFYPLAYYAAFFSIRAKAFDYQLMCQGKEKLEATMRDYKKRYNELSKKEQDSYNDMKIVQEMYARGFEFMPIDIFRAKASHFQVIDGKLMPALSTIDGM
;
A
#
# COMPACT_ATOMS: atom_id res chain seq x y z
N VAL A 1 -33.79 -12.31 7.86
CA VAL A 1 -32.42 -12.43 7.37
C VAL A 1 -32.49 -12.65 5.87
N GLY A 2 -31.58 -11.98 5.07
CA GLY A 2 -31.54 -12.12 3.61
C GLY A 2 -32.39 -11.12 2.81
N ILE A 3 -33.13 -10.24 3.46
CA ILE A 3 -33.87 -9.18 2.77
C ILE A 3 -32.95 -7.95 2.61
N ARG A 4 -32.80 -7.48 1.37
CA ARG A 4 -32.02 -6.26 1.06
C ARG A 4 -32.75 -5.04 1.63
N ARG A 5 -32.02 -4.17 2.34
CA ARG A 5 -32.56 -2.96 2.96
C ARG A 5 -32.28 -1.69 2.15
N SER A 6 -31.20 -1.68 1.41
CA SER A 6 -30.75 -0.53 0.65
C SER A 6 -29.84 -0.97 -0.49
N THR A 7 -29.59 -0.06 -1.42
CA THR A 7 -28.60 -0.22 -2.49
C THR A 7 -27.40 0.65 -2.20
N GLY A 8 -26.22 0.14 -2.53
CA GLY A 8 -24.97 0.86 -2.43
C GLY A 8 -24.39 1.19 -3.80
N GLN A 9 -23.36 2.01 -3.78
CA GLN A 9 -22.58 2.39 -4.94
C GLN A 9 -21.17 1.83 -4.82
N HIS A 10 -20.62 1.27 -5.90
CA HIS A 10 -19.20 0.94 -5.95
C HIS A 10 -18.39 2.25 -6.01
N PRO A 11 -17.38 2.44 -5.13
CA PRO A 11 -16.71 3.74 -4.97
C PRO A 11 -15.88 4.17 -6.18
N GLY A 12 -15.46 3.26 -7.05
CA GLY A 12 -14.61 3.55 -8.20
C GLY A 12 -15.01 2.84 -9.49
N GLY A 13 -16.09 2.06 -9.47
CA GLY A 13 -16.51 1.29 -10.66
C GLY A 13 -17.34 2.14 -11.62
N ILE A 14 -16.92 2.19 -12.88
CA ILE A 14 -17.65 2.86 -13.98
C ILE A 14 -17.97 1.82 -15.05
N ILE A 15 -19.24 1.72 -15.40
CA ILE A 15 -19.70 0.85 -16.50
C ILE A 15 -19.54 1.58 -17.83
N VAL A 16 -18.87 0.92 -18.76
CA VAL A 16 -18.66 1.40 -20.13
C VAL A 16 -19.56 0.62 -21.08
N LEU A 17 -20.38 1.36 -21.80
CA LEU A 17 -21.27 0.80 -22.81
C LEU A 17 -20.55 0.59 -24.16
N PRO A 18 -20.89 -0.45 -24.92
CA PRO A 18 -20.48 -0.54 -26.32
C PRO A 18 -21.01 0.68 -27.11
N PHE A 19 -20.22 1.11 -28.08
CA PHE A 19 -20.59 2.27 -28.90
C PHE A 19 -21.95 2.06 -29.60
N GLY A 20 -22.82 3.06 -29.50
CA GLY A 20 -24.17 3.05 -30.12
C GLY A 20 -25.25 2.31 -29.32
N TRP A 21 -24.93 1.85 -28.11
CA TRP A 21 -25.92 1.19 -27.25
C TRP A 21 -26.37 2.09 -26.09
N GLU A 22 -27.61 1.87 -25.67
CA GLU A 22 -28.23 2.55 -24.50
C GLU A 22 -28.14 1.65 -23.27
N ILE A 23 -27.93 2.26 -22.08
CA ILE A 23 -27.84 1.51 -20.82
C ILE A 23 -29.10 0.67 -20.55
N TYR A 24 -30.25 1.17 -20.94
CA TYR A 24 -31.55 0.52 -20.74
C TYR A 24 -31.69 -0.81 -21.51
N THR A 25 -30.84 -1.08 -22.48
CA THR A 25 -30.76 -2.39 -23.13
C THR A 25 -30.21 -3.47 -22.20
N PHE A 26 -29.41 -3.09 -21.21
CA PHE A 26 -28.72 -4.01 -20.31
C PHE A 26 -29.32 -4.06 -18.91
N THR A 27 -29.77 -2.91 -18.38
CA THR A 27 -30.25 -2.79 -17.01
C THR A 27 -31.12 -1.54 -16.81
N PRO A 28 -32.13 -1.58 -15.95
CA PRO A 28 -32.69 -0.36 -15.38
C PRO A 28 -31.60 0.41 -14.61
N VAL A 29 -31.82 1.71 -14.43
CA VAL A 29 -30.94 2.56 -13.64
C VAL A 29 -31.65 3.10 -12.40
N GLN A 30 -30.90 3.51 -11.40
CA GLN A 30 -31.43 4.03 -10.14
C GLN A 30 -30.47 5.03 -9.49
N HIS A 31 -30.99 5.82 -8.57
CA HIS A 31 -30.15 6.54 -7.62
C HIS A 31 -29.79 5.63 -6.44
N PRO A 32 -28.50 5.53 -6.04
CA PRO A 32 -28.11 4.69 -4.91
C PRO A 32 -28.81 5.14 -3.62
N ALA A 33 -29.23 4.18 -2.79
CA ALA A 33 -29.97 4.39 -1.56
C ALA A 33 -31.30 5.19 -1.74
N ASN A 34 -31.84 5.26 -2.96
CA ASN A 34 -33.00 6.07 -3.33
C ASN A 34 -32.83 7.59 -3.06
N ASP A 35 -31.60 8.07 -2.99
CA ASP A 35 -31.30 9.49 -2.82
C ASP A 35 -31.41 10.22 -4.17
N GLN A 36 -32.54 10.89 -4.38
CA GLN A 36 -32.79 11.67 -5.60
C GLN A 36 -32.03 13.00 -5.67
N ASN A 37 -31.38 13.41 -4.59
CA ASN A 37 -30.58 14.64 -4.57
C ASN A 37 -29.18 14.45 -5.10
N THR A 38 -28.72 13.20 -5.26
CA THR A 38 -27.43 12.91 -5.86
C THR A 38 -27.50 12.91 -7.38
N PRO A 39 -26.48 13.46 -8.09
CA PRO A 39 -26.36 13.31 -9.54
C PRO A 39 -25.92 11.91 -9.96
N ILE A 40 -25.60 11.03 -9.02
CA ILE A 40 -25.07 9.70 -9.29
C ILE A 40 -26.18 8.76 -9.72
N ILE A 41 -25.95 8.06 -10.82
CA ILE A 41 -26.83 7.02 -11.36
C ILE A 41 -26.06 5.71 -11.39
N THR A 42 -26.65 4.64 -10.89
CA THR A 42 -26.08 3.30 -10.86
C THR A 42 -26.94 2.32 -11.65
N THR A 43 -26.34 1.21 -12.07
CA THR A 43 -27.09 0.07 -12.61
C THR A 43 -27.99 -0.51 -11.49
N HIS A 44 -29.20 -0.94 -11.86
CA HIS A 44 -30.06 -1.64 -10.92
C HIS A 44 -29.64 -3.10 -10.74
N PHE A 45 -29.24 -3.76 -11.84
CA PHE A 45 -28.72 -5.10 -11.75
C PHE A 45 -27.30 -5.12 -11.17
N ASP A 46 -27.01 -6.13 -10.41
CA ASP A 46 -25.65 -6.42 -9.95
C ASP A 46 -24.74 -6.66 -11.16
N TYR A 47 -23.52 -6.11 -11.11
CA TYR A 47 -22.59 -6.19 -12.24
C TYR A 47 -22.31 -7.62 -12.70
N HIS A 48 -22.20 -8.58 -11.79
CA HIS A 48 -21.96 -9.99 -12.14
C HIS A 48 -23.10 -10.63 -12.94
N SER A 49 -24.27 -10.02 -12.95
CA SER A 49 -25.40 -10.46 -13.80
C SER A 49 -25.35 -9.92 -15.22
N ILE A 50 -24.53 -8.91 -15.48
CA ILE A 50 -24.43 -8.20 -16.77
C ILE A 50 -23.00 -8.06 -17.28
N ASP A 51 -22.01 -8.70 -16.64
CA ASP A 51 -20.58 -8.58 -16.93
C ASP A 51 -20.17 -9.19 -18.27
N HIS A 52 -20.99 -10.06 -18.84
CA HIS A 52 -20.73 -10.65 -20.17
C HIS A 52 -20.80 -9.65 -21.32
N ASN A 53 -21.53 -8.56 -21.13
CA ASN A 53 -21.85 -7.60 -22.19
C ASN A 53 -21.31 -6.20 -21.94
N LEU A 54 -20.83 -5.92 -20.73
CA LEU A 54 -20.40 -4.60 -20.30
C LEU A 54 -19.01 -4.64 -19.69
N LEU A 55 -18.20 -3.66 -20.03
CA LEU A 55 -16.90 -3.45 -19.40
C LEU A 55 -17.08 -2.58 -18.13
N LYS A 56 -16.48 -3.01 -17.04
CA LYS A 56 -16.33 -2.19 -15.83
C LYS A 56 -14.89 -1.71 -15.72
N LEU A 57 -14.71 -0.41 -15.61
CA LEU A 57 -13.44 0.20 -15.23
C LEU A 57 -13.48 0.51 -13.73
N ASP A 58 -12.49 0.02 -13.01
CA ASP A 58 -12.29 0.36 -11.60
C ASP A 58 -11.26 1.50 -11.52
N ILE A 59 -11.75 2.71 -11.27
CA ILE A 59 -10.93 3.93 -11.17
C ILE A 59 -10.80 4.27 -9.69
N LEU A 60 -9.71 3.82 -9.09
CA LEU A 60 -9.43 4.03 -7.68
C LEU A 60 -8.36 5.10 -7.52
N GLY A 61 -8.69 6.17 -6.80
CA GLY A 61 -7.73 7.23 -6.48
C GLY A 61 -6.58 6.71 -5.63
N HIS A 62 -5.35 7.16 -5.94
CA HIS A 62 -4.16 6.78 -5.21
C HIS A 62 -3.20 7.97 -5.07
N ASP A 63 -2.58 8.12 -3.90
CA ASP A 63 -1.71 9.27 -3.62
C ASP A 63 -0.32 9.15 -4.27
N ASP A 64 0.15 7.93 -4.55
CA ASP A 64 1.52 7.71 -5.02
C ASP A 64 1.83 8.39 -6.35
N PRO A 65 0.98 8.36 -7.39
CA PRO A 65 1.24 9.11 -8.61
C PRO A 65 1.33 10.61 -8.39
N THR A 66 0.49 11.17 -7.53
CA THR A 66 0.51 12.59 -7.15
C THR A 66 1.81 12.94 -6.43
N MET A 67 2.25 12.07 -5.52
CA MET A 67 3.50 12.23 -4.78
C MET A 67 4.71 12.18 -5.73
N ILE A 68 4.74 11.23 -6.65
CA ILE A 68 5.80 11.10 -7.67
C ILE A 68 5.84 12.36 -8.55
N ARG A 69 4.68 12.85 -9.00
CA ARG A 69 4.62 14.07 -9.80
C ARG A 69 5.20 15.28 -9.06
N MET A 70 4.84 15.46 -7.80
CA MET A 70 5.41 16.53 -6.98
C MET A 70 6.93 16.38 -6.81
N LEU A 71 7.42 15.15 -6.60
CA LEU A 71 8.86 14.87 -6.51
C LEU A 71 9.59 15.19 -7.82
N GLU A 72 9.02 14.83 -8.96
CA GLU A 72 9.57 15.22 -10.28
C GLU A 72 9.62 16.74 -10.46
N ASP A 73 8.55 17.43 -10.10
CA ASP A 73 8.49 18.91 -10.22
C ASP A 73 9.50 19.60 -9.29
N LEU A 74 9.75 19.05 -8.09
CA LEU A 74 10.71 19.61 -7.12
C LEU A 74 12.18 19.33 -7.48
N THR A 75 12.47 18.22 -8.14
CA THR A 75 13.85 17.73 -8.36
C THR A 75 14.30 17.79 -9.80
N GLY A 76 13.39 17.82 -10.76
CA GLY A 76 13.68 17.69 -12.18
C GLY A 76 14.05 16.27 -12.63
N ILE A 77 13.94 15.27 -11.74
CA ILE A 77 14.25 13.87 -12.03
C ILE A 77 13.02 13.18 -12.60
N ASP A 78 13.14 12.53 -13.76
CA ASP A 78 12.11 11.63 -14.27
C ASP A 78 12.15 10.31 -13.47
N ALA A 79 11.10 10.04 -12.72
CA ALA A 79 11.01 8.86 -11.86
C ALA A 79 11.11 7.54 -12.64
N LYS A 80 10.80 7.53 -13.93
CA LYS A 80 10.93 6.33 -14.79
C LYS A 80 12.38 5.93 -15.03
N THR A 81 13.33 6.85 -14.86
CA THR A 81 14.77 6.57 -15.02
C THR A 81 15.41 5.96 -13.78
N ILE A 82 14.69 5.89 -12.66
CA ILE A 82 15.20 5.33 -11.41
C ILE A 82 15.35 3.81 -11.53
N SER A 83 16.56 3.31 -11.28
CA SER A 83 16.85 1.88 -11.28
C SER A 83 16.21 1.19 -10.07
N LEU A 84 15.55 0.04 -10.30
CA LEU A 84 14.88 -0.75 -9.27
C LEU A 84 15.83 -1.70 -8.52
N ASP A 85 17.12 -1.66 -8.79
CA ASP A 85 18.17 -2.45 -8.13
C ASP A 85 19.14 -1.60 -7.29
N ASN A 86 18.83 -0.32 -7.09
CA ASN A 86 19.67 0.57 -6.29
C ASN A 86 19.81 0.05 -4.85
N GLN A 87 21.03 -0.28 -4.45
CA GLN A 87 21.31 -0.96 -3.18
C GLN A 87 21.12 -0.06 -1.96
N GLU A 88 21.34 1.24 -2.09
CA GLU A 88 21.09 2.18 -0.99
C GLU A 88 19.57 2.31 -0.73
N VAL A 89 18.77 2.34 -1.79
CA VAL A 89 17.31 2.34 -1.66
C VAL A 89 16.82 1.03 -1.06
N LEU A 90 17.33 -0.11 -1.52
CA LEU A 90 17.00 -1.43 -0.96
C LEU A 90 17.33 -1.53 0.53
N SER A 91 18.40 -0.90 0.98
CA SER A 91 18.80 -0.91 2.40
C SER A 91 17.78 -0.28 3.33
N LEU A 92 16.89 0.60 2.85
CA LEU A 92 15.79 1.17 3.65
C LEU A 92 14.85 0.12 4.23
N PHE A 93 14.71 -1.01 3.53
CA PHE A 93 13.85 -2.12 3.92
C PHE A 93 14.53 -3.10 4.89
N ALA A 94 15.80 -2.86 5.23
CA ALA A 94 16.59 -3.71 6.11
C ALA A 94 17.19 -2.97 7.31
N ASN A 95 17.54 -1.69 7.15
CA ASN A 95 18.17 -0.88 8.19
C ASN A 95 17.99 0.63 7.94
N THR A 96 18.69 1.45 8.72
CA THR A 96 18.59 2.92 8.66
C THR A 96 19.84 3.60 8.07
N SER A 97 20.82 2.84 7.60
CA SER A 97 22.12 3.37 7.18
C SER A 97 22.05 4.38 6.05
N ALA A 98 21.16 4.15 5.06
CA ALA A 98 20.97 5.07 3.93
C ALA A 98 20.36 6.42 4.36
N LEU A 99 19.74 6.49 5.53
CA LEU A 99 19.24 7.74 6.11
C LEU A 99 20.30 8.51 6.90
N GLY A 100 21.46 7.88 7.16
CA GLY A 100 22.55 8.48 7.94
C GLY A 100 22.27 8.60 9.44
N VAL A 101 21.37 7.78 9.97
CA VAL A 101 20.94 7.78 11.38
C VAL A 101 20.91 6.37 11.96
N THR A 102 20.98 6.27 13.27
CA THR A 102 20.88 5.01 14.00
C THR A 102 19.46 4.74 14.46
N PRO A 103 19.10 3.51 14.86
CA PRO A 103 17.80 3.23 15.48
C PRO A 103 17.53 4.07 16.74
N GLU A 104 18.57 4.38 17.54
CA GLU A 104 18.46 5.22 18.72
C GLU A 104 18.05 6.65 18.33
N ASP A 105 18.59 7.19 17.26
CA ASP A 105 18.21 8.51 16.73
C ASP A 105 16.74 8.55 16.28
N LEU A 106 16.17 7.41 15.91
CA LEU A 106 14.80 7.23 15.46
C LEU A 106 13.85 6.69 16.54
N MET A 107 14.17 6.91 17.82
CA MET A 107 13.36 6.44 18.95
C MET A 107 13.10 4.92 18.94
N GLY A 108 14.04 4.15 18.42
CA GLY A 108 14.01 2.69 18.34
C GLY A 108 13.52 2.11 17.01
N CYS A 109 13.24 2.93 16.01
CA CYS A 109 12.90 2.45 14.68
C CYS A 109 14.16 1.98 13.94
N ASP A 110 14.20 0.70 13.59
CA ASP A 110 15.37 0.03 12.99
C ASP A 110 15.31 -0.07 11.45
N LEU A 111 14.26 0.44 10.83
CA LEU A 111 14.06 0.43 9.39
C LEU A 111 13.92 1.84 8.81
N GLY A 112 14.38 2.00 7.57
CA GLY A 112 14.24 3.23 6.80
C GLY A 112 12.95 3.33 5.99
N SER A 113 12.07 2.34 6.04
CA SER A 113 10.86 2.27 5.22
C SER A 113 9.68 3.08 5.76
N LEU A 114 9.82 3.71 6.91
CA LEU A 114 8.76 4.56 7.48
C LEU A 114 8.37 5.66 6.48
N GLY A 115 7.08 5.83 6.25
CA GLY A 115 6.55 6.79 5.28
C GLY A 115 6.67 6.38 3.81
N ILE A 116 7.28 5.23 3.50
CA ILE A 116 7.25 4.66 2.15
C ILE A 116 5.92 3.94 1.94
N PRO A 117 5.20 4.21 0.83
CA PRO A 117 3.98 3.49 0.49
C PRO A 117 4.19 1.98 0.53
N GLU A 118 3.20 1.22 0.92
CA GLU A 118 3.21 -0.24 1.03
C GLU A 118 4.06 -0.81 2.19
N PHE A 119 5.13 -0.15 2.61
CA PHE A 119 6.15 -0.69 3.51
C PHE A 119 6.32 0.07 4.83
N GLY A 120 5.48 1.07 5.09
CA GLY A 120 5.61 1.95 6.26
C GLY A 120 4.67 1.65 7.43
N THR A 121 3.81 0.63 7.33
CA THR A 121 2.94 0.20 8.43
C THR A 121 3.67 -0.75 9.36
N ASP A 122 3.29 -0.76 10.64
CA ASP A 122 3.91 -1.65 11.64
C ASP A 122 3.85 -3.13 11.22
N PHE A 123 2.72 -3.55 10.63
CA PHE A 123 2.54 -4.91 10.14
C PHE A 123 3.56 -5.27 9.04
N VAL A 124 3.70 -4.42 8.02
CA VAL A 124 4.62 -4.70 6.91
C VAL A 124 6.08 -4.51 7.35
N MET A 125 6.38 -3.55 8.21
CA MET A 125 7.71 -3.40 8.79
C MET A 125 8.12 -4.65 9.59
N GLN A 126 7.19 -5.29 10.30
CA GLN A 126 7.48 -6.57 10.94
C GLN A 126 7.75 -7.68 9.91
N MET A 127 6.99 -7.74 8.82
CA MET A 127 7.27 -8.68 7.73
C MET A 127 8.67 -8.46 7.12
N LEU A 128 9.11 -7.22 6.96
CA LEU A 128 10.45 -6.89 6.50
C LEU A 128 11.55 -7.43 7.44
N ARG A 129 11.34 -7.32 8.76
CA ARG A 129 12.27 -7.89 9.76
C ARG A 129 12.32 -9.41 9.68
N ASP A 130 11.16 -10.04 9.53
CA ASP A 130 11.03 -11.50 9.48
C ASP A 130 11.62 -12.09 8.19
N THR A 131 11.44 -11.42 7.05
CA THR A 131 11.78 -11.95 5.72
C THR A 131 13.12 -11.48 5.18
N LYS A 132 13.63 -10.32 5.62
CA LYS A 132 14.91 -9.73 5.20
C LYS A 132 15.09 -9.70 3.68
N PRO A 133 14.29 -8.89 2.95
CA PRO A 133 14.33 -8.83 1.49
C PRO A 133 15.70 -8.39 0.98
N LYS A 134 16.12 -8.97 -0.14
CA LYS A 134 17.44 -8.72 -0.74
C LYS A 134 17.40 -7.99 -2.08
N ASN A 135 16.22 -7.95 -2.70
CA ASN A 135 16.05 -7.41 -4.04
C ASN A 135 14.61 -6.93 -4.25
N PHE A 136 14.37 -6.29 -5.38
CA PHE A 136 13.04 -5.81 -5.77
C PHE A 136 11.99 -6.93 -5.83
N SER A 137 12.37 -8.11 -6.32
CA SER A 137 11.45 -9.25 -6.40
C SER A 137 10.95 -9.70 -5.02
N ASP A 138 11.81 -9.66 -4.01
CA ASP A 138 11.41 -9.95 -2.63
C ASP A 138 10.41 -8.92 -2.09
N LEU A 139 10.57 -7.65 -2.43
CA LEU A 139 9.60 -6.60 -2.08
C LEU A 139 8.25 -6.85 -2.73
N VAL A 140 8.21 -7.29 -3.98
CA VAL A 140 6.97 -7.67 -4.68
C VAL A 140 6.29 -8.84 -3.96
N ARG A 141 7.04 -9.84 -3.54
CA ARG A 141 6.53 -10.98 -2.76
C ARG A 141 5.91 -10.53 -1.43
N ILE A 142 6.60 -9.67 -0.69
CA ILE A 142 6.12 -9.13 0.58
C ILE A 142 4.83 -8.33 0.36
N SER A 143 4.76 -7.52 -0.69
CA SER A 143 3.54 -6.79 -1.05
C SER A 143 2.38 -7.76 -1.34
N GLY A 144 2.60 -8.81 -2.09
CA GLY A 144 1.60 -9.85 -2.34
C GLY A 144 1.11 -10.52 -1.06
N LEU A 145 2.03 -10.87 -0.16
CA LEU A 145 1.72 -11.48 1.14
C LEU A 145 0.93 -10.54 2.07
N SER A 146 1.19 -9.24 2.03
CA SER A 146 0.57 -8.26 2.92
C SER A 146 -0.85 -7.85 2.50
N HIS A 147 -1.16 -7.93 1.22
CA HIS A 147 -2.45 -7.48 0.67
C HIS A 147 -3.54 -8.57 0.70
N GLY A 148 -3.17 -9.83 0.75
CA GLY A 148 -4.13 -10.93 0.79
C GLY A 148 -4.73 -11.15 2.17
N THR A 149 -5.75 -11.98 2.22
CA THR A 149 -6.35 -12.47 3.48
C THR A 149 -5.90 -13.90 3.72
N ASP A 150 -5.34 -14.17 4.90
CA ASP A 150 -4.78 -15.48 5.30
C ASP A 150 -3.70 -15.99 4.32
N VAL A 151 -2.90 -15.08 3.81
CA VAL A 151 -1.76 -15.38 2.94
C VAL A 151 -0.44 -15.36 3.72
N TRP A 152 -0.27 -14.39 4.62
CA TRP A 152 0.92 -14.27 5.47
C TRP A 152 0.73 -14.90 6.85
N LEU A 153 -0.14 -14.33 7.69
CA LEU A 153 -0.40 -14.85 9.05
C LEU A 153 -0.98 -16.25 9.00
N ASN A 154 -0.43 -17.12 9.84
CA ASN A 154 -0.82 -18.54 9.93
C ASN A 154 -0.70 -19.30 8.60
N ASN A 155 -0.01 -18.78 7.62
CA ASN A 155 0.20 -19.38 6.31
C ASN A 155 1.68 -19.27 5.92
N ALA A 156 2.07 -18.41 4.99
CA ALA A 156 3.46 -18.31 4.55
C ALA A 156 4.43 -18.08 5.72
N GLN A 157 4.08 -17.24 6.68
CA GLN A 157 4.86 -17.03 7.90
C GLN A 157 5.14 -18.34 8.65
N TYR A 158 4.12 -19.16 8.85
CA TYR A 158 4.25 -20.45 9.51
C TYR A 158 5.15 -21.40 8.73
N PHE A 159 4.90 -21.57 7.41
CA PHE A 159 5.66 -22.52 6.59
C PHE A 159 7.13 -22.12 6.39
N ILE A 160 7.42 -20.82 6.35
CA ILE A 160 8.80 -20.32 6.32
C ILE A 160 9.50 -20.63 7.65
N LYS A 161 8.84 -20.40 8.77
CA LYS A 161 9.36 -20.67 10.11
C LYS A 161 9.64 -22.16 10.34
N GLU A 162 8.75 -23.02 9.87
CA GLU A 162 8.92 -24.48 9.95
C GLU A 162 9.95 -25.04 8.93
N GLY A 163 10.47 -24.22 8.05
CA GLY A 163 11.48 -24.63 7.07
C GLY A 163 10.91 -25.36 5.83
N ASN A 164 9.61 -25.31 5.62
CA ASN A 164 8.98 -25.93 4.43
C ASN A 164 9.28 -25.12 3.15
N CYS A 165 9.42 -23.80 3.26
CA CYS A 165 9.70 -22.93 2.13
C CYS A 165 10.54 -21.71 2.55
N THR A 166 10.97 -20.96 1.56
CA THR A 166 11.60 -19.64 1.73
C THR A 166 10.64 -18.56 1.19
N LEU A 167 10.99 -17.28 1.36
CA LEU A 167 10.22 -16.20 0.75
C LEU A 167 10.09 -16.38 -0.78
N SER A 168 11.11 -16.89 -1.45
CA SER A 168 11.13 -17.11 -2.90
C SER A 168 10.26 -18.25 -3.38
N THR A 169 9.93 -19.20 -2.52
CA THR A 169 9.13 -20.40 -2.85
C THR A 169 7.75 -20.43 -2.19
N ALA A 170 7.47 -19.50 -1.27
CA ALA A 170 6.17 -19.31 -0.66
C ALA A 170 5.12 -18.83 -1.68
N ILE A 171 3.87 -19.11 -1.39
CA ILE A 171 2.74 -18.59 -2.18
C ILE A 171 2.49 -17.13 -1.78
N CYS A 172 2.84 -16.19 -2.65
CA CYS A 172 2.75 -14.75 -2.40
C CYS A 172 1.64 -14.07 -3.20
N THR A 173 1.48 -14.47 -4.46
CA THR A 173 0.47 -13.95 -5.40
C THR A 173 -0.27 -15.09 -6.09
N ARG A 174 -1.44 -14.80 -6.65
CA ARG A 174 -2.21 -15.82 -7.39
C ARG A 174 -1.43 -16.41 -8.57
N ASP A 175 -0.61 -15.60 -9.21
CA ASP A 175 0.20 -16.01 -10.36
C ASP A 175 1.25 -17.06 -9.96
N ASP A 176 1.76 -17.03 -8.73
CA ASP A 176 2.70 -18.02 -8.23
C ASP A 176 2.09 -19.42 -8.22
N ILE A 177 0.81 -19.54 -7.86
CA ILE A 177 0.10 -20.84 -7.87
C ILE A 177 0.03 -21.38 -9.28
N MET A 178 -0.44 -20.58 -10.22
CA MET A 178 -0.63 -21.02 -11.60
C MET A 178 0.70 -21.44 -12.24
N THR A 179 1.73 -20.61 -12.12
CA THR A 179 3.04 -20.88 -12.73
C THR A 179 3.72 -22.09 -12.09
N TYR A 180 3.64 -22.24 -10.78
CA TYR A 180 4.19 -23.41 -10.07
C TYR A 180 3.51 -24.70 -10.52
N LEU A 181 2.18 -24.73 -10.56
CA LEU A 181 1.42 -25.91 -10.96
C LEU A 181 1.69 -26.33 -12.42
N ILE A 182 1.79 -25.36 -13.33
CA ILE A 182 2.19 -25.62 -14.72
C ILE A 182 3.60 -26.21 -14.79
N HIS A 183 4.53 -25.69 -14.01
CA HIS A 183 5.91 -26.18 -13.94
C HIS A 183 6.01 -27.60 -13.39
N THR A 184 5.13 -27.97 -12.47
CA THR A 184 5.08 -29.33 -11.90
C THR A 184 4.37 -30.33 -12.80
N GLY A 185 3.75 -29.88 -13.89
CA GLY A 185 3.11 -30.75 -14.89
C GLY A 185 1.59 -30.84 -14.78
N VAL A 186 0.96 -29.98 -13.99
CA VAL A 186 -0.51 -29.85 -14.00
C VAL A 186 -0.96 -29.22 -15.32
N GLU A 187 -2.02 -29.72 -15.90
CA GLU A 187 -2.60 -29.18 -17.15
C GLU A 187 -2.95 -27.68 -16.96
N ASN A 188 -2.68 -26.86 -17.99
CA ASN A 188 -2.78 -25.41 -17.90
C ASN A 188 -4.17 -24.90 -17.49
N GLY A 189 -5.23 -25.47 -18.07
CA GLY A 189 -6.60 -25.09 -17.73
C GLY A 189 -6.98 -25.47 -16.30
N LEU A 190 -6.49 -26.61 -15.82
CA LEU A 190 -6.70 -27.03 -14.44
C LEU A 190 -5.88 -26.17 -13.47
N ALA A 191 -4.63 -25.84 -13.79
CA ALA A 191 -3.80 -24.93 -13.00
C ALA A 191 -4.47 -23.55 -12.84
N PHE A 192 -5.05 -23.01 -13.91
CA PHE A 192 -5.84 -21.78 -13.85
C PHE A 192 -7.08 -21.92 -12.94
N LYS A 193 -7.83 -22.99 -13.07
CA LYS A 193 -9.02 -23.24 -12.23
C LYS A 193 -8.66 -23.36 -10.74
N ILE A 194 -7.56 -24.04 -10.42
CA ILE A 194 -7.05 -24.15 -9.06
C ILE A 194 -6.69 -22.76 -8.51
N MET A 195 -5.91 -21.99 -9.27
CA MET A 195 -5.54 -20.63 -8.91
C MET A 195 -6.78 -19.75 -8.66
N GLU A 196 -7.76 -19.78 -9.55
CA GLU A 196 -9.00 -19.02 -9.40
C GLU A 196 -9.82 -19.44 -8.18
N SER A 197 -9.87 -20.74 -7.87
CA SER A 197 -10.56 -21.25 -6.69
C SER A 197 -9.87 -20.76 -5.39
N VAL A 198 -8.57 -20.88 -5.34
CA VAL A 198 -7.75 -20.48 -4.18
C VAL A 198 -7.84 -18.97 -3.95
N ARG A 199 -7.62 -18.15 -4.98
CA ARG A 199 -7.63 -16.69 -4.82
C ARG A 199 -8.96 -16.12 -4.35
N LYS A 200 -10.06 -16.81 -4.63
CA LYS A 200 -11.43 -16.46 -4.17
C LYS A 200 -11.82 -17.04 -2.82
N GLY A 201 -10.90 -17.77 -2.18
CA GLY A 201 -11.14 -18.41 -0.89
C GLY A 201 -12.09 -19.59 -0.93
N LYS A 202 -12.31 -20.17 -2.11
CA LYS A 202 -13.18 -21.37 -2.27
C LYS A 202 -12.46 -22.66 -1.88
N GLY A 203 -11.14 -22.61 -1.66
CA GLY A 203 -10.33 -23.77 -1.34
C GLY A 203 -10.08 -24.69 -2.54
N LEU A 204 -9.86 -25.96 -2.25
CA LEU A 204 -9.57 -27.00 -3.24
C LEU A 204 -10.64 -28.10 -3.18
N THR A 205 -11.03 -28.61 -4.34
CA THR A 205 -11.84 -29.85 -4.43
C THR A 205 -10.93 -31.09 -4.30
N GLU A 206 -11.53 -32.25 -4.03
CA GLU A 206 -10.79 -33.53 -3.95
C GLU A 206 -10.05 -33.84 -5.27
N ASP A 207 -10.69 -33.58 -6.42
CA ASP A 207 -10.08 -33.77 -7.73
C ASP A 207 -8.88 -32.82 -7.97
N MET A 208 -8.96 -31.57 -7.51
CA MET A 208 -7.85 -30.62 -7.56
C MET A 208 -6.69 -31.08 -6.69
N GLU A 209 -6.94 -31.50 -5.44
CA GLU A 209 -5.91 -32.02 -4.55
C GLU A 209 -5.25 -33.27 -5.13
N LYS A 210 -6.04 -34.19 -5.69
CA LYS A 210 -5.54 -35.40 -6.33
C LYS A 210 -4.60 -35.07 -7.49
N ALA A 211 -5.01 -34.20 -8.39
CA ALA A 211 -4.17 -33.76 -9.51
C ALA A 211 -2.87 -33.09 -9.06
N MET A 212 -2.91 -32.27 -8.00
CA MET A 212 -1.73 -31.66 -7.42
C MET A 212 -0.77 -32.71 -6.86
N ARG A 213 -1.27 -33.70 -6.10
CA ARG A 213 -0.48 -34.80 -5.53
C ARG A 213 0.14 -35.69 -6.63
N GLU A 214 -0.62 -36.03 -7.65
CA GLU A 214 -0.13 -36.80 -8.81
C GLU A 214 0.99 -36.07 -9.57
N ALA A 215 0.98 -34.73 -9.60
CA ALA A 215 2.04 -33.91 -10.15
C ALA A 215 3.24 -33.72 -9.21
N GLY A 216 3.20 -34.27 -8.00
CA GLY A 216 4.29 -34.17 -7.02
C GLY A 216 4.30 -32.91 -6.19
N VAL A 217 3.18 -32.19 -6.11
CA VAL A 217 3.03 -31.01 -5.23
C VAL A 217 3.09 -31.46 -3.78
N GLU A 218 3.94 -30.79 -2.98
CA GLU A 218 4.14 -31.12 -1.57
C GLU A 218 2.90 -30.77 -0.72
N ASP A 219 2.70 -31.52 0.36
CA ASP A 219 1.55 -31.36 1.26
C ASP A 219 1.45 -29.96 1.88
N TRP A 220 2.56 -29.34 2.25
CA TRP A 220 2.57 -28.00 2.81
C TRP A 220 2.02 -26.97 1.82
N TYR A 221 2.32 -27.14 0.51
CA TYR A 221 1.85 -26.24 -0.54
C TYR A 221 0.34 -26.34 -0.70
N ILE A 222 -0.20 -27.56 -0.72
CA ILE A 222 -1.64 -27.83 -0.76
C ILE A 222 -2.32 -27.21 0.46
N GLU A 223 -1.75 -27.42 1.64
CA GLU A 223 -2.28 -26.87 2.88
C GLU A 223 -2.24 -25.33 2.88
N SER A 224 -1.17 -24.73 2.37
CA SER A 224 -1.07 -23.27 2.19
C SER A 224 -2.18 -22.73 1.27
N CYS A 225 -2.44 -23.37 0.14
CA CYS A 225 -3.55 -23.04 -0.75
C CYS A 225 -4.91 -23.08 -0.04
N LYS A 226 -5.13 -24.06 0.83
CA LYS A 226 -6.41 -24.26 1.56
C LYS A 226 -6.66 -23.16 2.60
N ARG A 227 -5.62 -22.56 3.16
CA ARG A 227 -5.71 -21.49 4.15
C ARG A 227 -6.08 -20.14 3.55
N ILE A 228 -5.76 -19.90 2.28
CA ILE A 228 -5.95 -18.63 1.60
C ILE A 228 -7.43 -18.28 1.45
N LYS A 229 -7.80 -17.05 1.82
CA LYS A 229 -9.16 -16.52 1.64
C LYS A 229 -9.25 -15.52 0.49
N TYR A 230 -8.21 -14.75 0.26
CA TYR A 230 -8.15 -13.82 -0.85
C TYR A 230 -6.72 -13.50 -1.23
N MET A 231 -6.44 -13.44 -2.54
CA MET A 231 -5.11 -13.11 -3.07
C MET A 231 -5.16 -12.06 -4.16
N PHE A 232 -4.11 -11.26 -4.20
CA PHE A 232 -3.88 -10.27 -5.24
C PHE A 232 -3.05 -10.81 -6.41
N PRO A 233 -3.18 -10.23 -7.62
CA PRO A 233 -2.34 -10.57 -8.75
C PRO A 233 -0.93 -9.99 -8.59
N LYS A 234 0.06 -10.66 -9.17
CA LYS A 234 1.46 -10.21 -9.18
C LYS A 234 1.63 -8.85 -9.86
N ALA A 235 0.91 -8.63 -10.97
CA ALA A 235 0.96 -7.35 -11.68
C ALA A 235 0.55 -6.16 -10.80
N HIS A 236 -0.47 -6.33 -9.96
CA HIS A 236 -0.86 -5.32 -8.97
C HIS A 236 0.29 -5.03 -8.00
N ALA A 237 0.87 -6.06 -7.39
CA ALA A 237 1.99 -5.91 -6.46
C ALA A 237 3.18 -5.22 -7.12
N VAL A 238 3.56 -5.61 -8.34
CA VAL A 238 4.66 -4.98 -9.09
C VAL A 238 4.41 -3.49 -9.30
N ALA A 239 3.20 -3.12 -9.75
CA ALA A 239 2.87 -1.72 -10.03
C ALA A 239 3.04 -0.83 -8.79
N TYR A 240 2.49 -1.26 -7.65
CA TYR A 240 2.58 -0.51 -6.40
C TYR A 240 3.98 -0.50 -5.80
N VAL A 241 4.71 -1.60 -5.87
CA VAL A 241 6.10 -1.66 -5.38
C VAL A 241 7.02 -0.79 -6.24
N MET A 242 6.81 -0.71 -7.56
CA MET A 242 7.56 0.21 -8.42
C MET A 242 7.37 1.66 -7.99
N MET A 243 6.15 2.09 -7.72
CA MET A 243 5.88 3.45 -7.22
C MET A 243 6.52 3.67 -5.86
N ALA A 244 6.38 2.73 -4.93
CA ALA A 244 6.99 2.81 -3.61
C ALA A 244 8.51 2.91 -3.68
N PHE A 245 9.14 2.10 -4.52
CA PHE A 245 10.61 2.11 -4.70
C PHE A 245 11.12 3.43 -5.28
N ARG A 246 10.40 3.99 -6.26
CA ARG A 246 10.71 5.31 -6.82
C ARG A 246 10.60 6.42 -5.78
N ILE A 247 9.57 6.40 -4.95
CA ILE A 247 9.42 7.33 -3.83
C ILE A 247 10.56 7.15 -2.82
N ALA A 248 10.92 5.91 -2.51
CA ALA A 248 12.01 5.58 -1.61
C ALA A 248 13.37 6.12 -2.12
N TYR A 249 13.60 6.13 -3.41
CA TYR A 249 14.79 6.75 -4.02
C TYR A 249 14.90 8.24 -3.64
N PHE A 250 13.81 8.99 -3.72
CA PHE A 250 13.82 10.40 -3.33
C PHE A 250 14.04 10.60 -1.84
N LYS A 251 13.55 9.68 -1.01
CA LYS A 251 13.80 9.72 0.44
C LYS A 251 15.30 9.63 0.75
N VAL A 252 16.06 8.84 0.00
CA VAL A 252 17.51 8.71 0.16
C VAL A 252 18.24 9.89 -0.43
N PHE A 253 18.01 10.21 -1.72
CA PHE A 253 18.84 11.12 -2.50
C PHE A 253 18.33 12.55 -2.55
N TYR A 254 17.05 12.78 -2.31
CA TYR A 254 16.41 14.11 -2.31
C TYR A 254 15.48 14.26 -1.09
N PRO A 255 16.03 14.18 0.13
CA PRO A 255 15.22 14.06 1.34
C PRO A 255 14.27 15.24 1.57
N LEU A 256 14.69 16.48 1.34
CA LEU A 256 13.82 17.64 1.53
C LEU A 256 12.63 17.62 0.57
N ALA A 257 12.84 17.23 -0.69
CA ALA A 257 11.75 17.06 -1.65
C ALA A 257 10.80 15.93 -1.21
N TYR A 258 11.35 14.81 -0.71
CA TYR A 258 10.55 13.70 -0.19
C TYR A 258 9.67 14.13 1.00
N TYR A 259 10.22 14.81 2.00
CA TYR A 259 9.45 15.28 3.14
C TYR A 259 8.43 16.33 2.75
N ALA A 260 8.77 17.26 1.86
CA ALA A 260 7.82 18.22 1.31
C ALA A 260 6.62 17.53 0.66
N ALA A 261 6.87 16.53 -0.17
CA ALA A 261 5.82 15.75 -0.83
C ALA A 261 4.98 14.93 0.18
N PHE A 262 5.64 14.29 1.13
CA PHE A 262 4.94 13.52 2.16
C PHE A 262 3.98 14.38 2.98
N PHE A 263 4.46 15.50 3.50
CA PHE A 263 3.64 16.40 4.33
C PHE A 263 2.56 17.13 3.54
N SER A 264 2.76 17.33 2.24
CA SER A 264 1.75 17.96 1.37
C SER A 264 0.63 17.01 0.97
N ILE A 265 0.92 15.71 0.79
CA ILE A 265 0.02 14.76 0.11
C ILE A 265 -0.42 13.63 1.04
N ARG A 266 0.49 13.04 1.82
CA ARG A 266 0.24 11.83 2.60
C ARG A 266 -0.04 12.06 4.07
N ALA A 267 0.45 13.14 4.65
CA ALA A 267 0.19 13.47 6.05
C ALA A 267 -1.31 13.71 6.26
N LYS A 268 -1.87 13.06 7.28
CA LYS A 268 -3.30 13.09 7.57
C LYS A 268 -3.71 14.11 8.62
N ALA A 269 -2.78 14.45 9.51
CA ALA A 269 -3.03 15.33 10.65
C ALA A 269 -1.75 16.08 11.06
N PHE A 270 -1.08 16.69 10.07
CA PHE A 270 0.08 17.54 10.35
C PHE A 270 -0.37 18.77 11.14
N ASP A 271 0.30 19.03 12.26
CA ASP A 271 0.00 20.13 13.17
C ASP A 271 1.23 21.01 13.35
N TYR A 272 1.13 22.29 12.96
CA TYR A 272 2.24 23.24 13.03
C TYR A 272 2.75 23.42 14.48
N GLN A 273 1.83 23.53 15.43
CA GLN A 273 2.18 23.77 16.85
C GLN A 273 2.90 22.58 17.50
N LEU A 274 2.53 21.37 17.12
CA LEU A 274 3.13 20.16 17.66
C LEU A 274 4.46 19.79 16.96
N MET A 275 4.57 20.06 15.67
CA MET A 275 5.61 19.47 14.82
C MET A 275 6.72 20.45 14.43
N CYS A 276 6.46 21.77 14.39
CA CYS A 276 7.41 22.76 13.89
C CYS A 276 8.15 23.53 15.01
N GLN A 277 8.06 23.08 16.25
CA GLN A 277 8.67 23.74 17.42
C GLN A 277 10.00 23.10 17.87
N GLY A 278 10.62 22.30 17.03
CA GLY A 278 11.88 21.63 17.30
C GLY A 278 11.75 20.19 17.76
N LYS A 279 12.88 19.47 17.63
CA LYS A 279 12.98 18.02 17.88
C LYS A 279 12.62 17.63 19.32
N GLU A 280 13.12 18.38 20.31
CA GLU A 280 12.92 18.03 21.72
C GLU A 280 11.44 18.07 22.12
N LYS A 281 10.73 19.11 21.72
CA LYS A 281 9.29 19.25 21.98
C LYS A 281 8.49 18.15 21.28
N LEU A 282 8.83 17.87 20.02
CA LEU A 282 8.21 16.81 19.25
C LEU A 282 8.37 15.45 19.94
N GLU A 283 9.60 15.09 20.32
CA GLU A 283 9.89 13.79 20.95
C GLU A 283 9.23 13.66 22.32
N ALA A 284 9.14 14.76 23.10
CA ALA A 284 8.41 14.77 24.37
C ALA A 284 6.92 14.46 24.15
N THR A 285 6.30 15.11 23.16
CA THR A 285 4.90 14.85 22.78
C THR A 285 4.71 13.41 22.30
N MET A 286 5.63 12.89 21.49
CA MET A 286 5.57 11.50 21.00
C MET A 286 5.66 10.49 22.15
N ARG A 287 6.50 10.73 23.14
CA ARG A 287 6.59 9.86 24.34
C ARG A 287 5.29 9.84 25.14
N ASP A 288 4.63 10.99 25.28
CA ASP A 288 3.33 11.08 25.94
C ASP A 288 2.26 10.33 25.12
N TYR A 289 2.16 10.59 23.84
CA TYR A 289 1.19 9.94 22.96
C TYR A 289 1.37 8.41 22.91
N LYS A 290 2.62 7.94 22.91
CA LYS A 290 2.91 6.49 22.94
C LYS A 290 2.40 5.83 24.23
N LYS A 291 2.54 6.49 25.38
CA LYS A 291 2.09 5.95 26.69
C LYS A 291 0.58 5.77 26.76
N ARG A 292 -0.18 6.68 26.14
CA ARG A 292 -1.65 6.68 26.18
C ARG A 292 -2.29 6.45 24.83
N TYR A 293 -1.60 5.73 23.92
CA TYR A 293 -2.02 5.58 22.52
C TYR A 293 -3.46 5.08 22.33
N ASN A 294 -3.91 4.15 23.18
CA ASN A 294 -5.26 3.60 23.13
C ASN A 294 -6.35 4.60 23.60
N GLU A 295 -5.97 5.67 24.26
CA GLU A 295 -6.86 6.73 24.73
C GLU A 295 -6.95 7.89 23.73
N LEU A 296 -6.05 7.92 22.73
CA LEU A 296 -6.00 8.97 21.73
C LEU A 296 -7.20 8.90 20.79
N SER A 297 -7.74 10.07 20.44
CA SER A 297 -8.69 10.21 19.34
C SER A 297 -8.05 9.79 18.01
N LYS A 298 -8.88 9.52 17.01
CA LYS A 298 -8.39 9.15 15.68
C LYS A 298 -7.48 10.24 15.08
N LYS A 299 -7.83 11.52 15.25
CA LYS A 299 -7.00 12.65 14.80
C LYS A 299 -5.63 12.64 15.47
N GLU A 300 -5.58 12.40 16.79
CA GLU A 300 -4.32 12.33 17.53
C GLU A 300 -3.46 11.14 17.14
N GLN A 301 -4.08 9.97 16.87
CA GLN A 301 -3.36 8.80 16.35
C GLN A 301 -2.76 9.08 14.97
N ASP A 302 -3.51 9.72 14.08
CA ASP A 302 -3.00 10.13 12.77
C ASP A 302 -1.88 11.16 12.90
N SER A 303 -2.02 12.13 13.82
CA SER A 303 -0.97 13.09 14.16
C SER A 303 0.29 12.40 14.69
N TYR A 304 0.14 11.42 15.57
CA TYR A 304 1.27 10.63 16.06
C TYR A 304 2.02 9.89 14.95
N ASN A 305 1.31 9.35 13.98
CA ASN A 305 1.93 8.72 12.81
C ASN A 305 2.68 9.73 11.94
N ASP A 306 2.14 10.93 11.77
CA ASP A 306 2.83 12.01 11.05
C ASP A 306 4.05 12.52 11.84
N MET A 307 3.98 12.57 13.17
CA MET A 307 5.11 12.93 14.05
C MET A 307 6.31 11.99 13.86
N LYS A 308 6.10 10.70 13.59
CA LYS A 308 7.19 9.75 13.33
C LYS A 308 8.03 10.17 12.12
N ILE A 309 7.38 10.67 11.08
CA ILE A 309 8.06 11.16 9.87
C ILE A 309 8.80 12.47 10.15
N VAL A 310 8.20 13.36 10.91
CA VAL A 310 8.83 14.64 11.32
C VAL A 310 10.06 14.36 12.21
N GLN A 311 9.95 13.42 13.13
CA GLN A 311 11.06 13.01 14.00
C GLN A 311 12.23 12.45 13.19
N GLU A 312 11.96 11.61 12.18
CA GLU A 312 12.99 11.13 11.25
C GLU A 312 13.66 12.28 10.49
N MET A 313 12.88 13.22 9.99
CA MET A 313 13.40 14.42 9.33
C MET A 313 14.35 15.22 10.22
N TYR A 314 13.96 15.49 11.46
CA TYR A 314 14.81 16.19 12.44
C TYR A 314 16.07 15.38 12.77
N ALA A 315 15.95 14.07 12.97
CA ALA A 315 17.08 13.20 13.25
C ALA A 315 18.12 13.20 12.12
N ARG A 316 17.67 13.36 10.88
CA ARG A 316 18.53 13.52 9.70
C ARG A 316 19.15 14.92 9.57
N GLY A 317 18.86 15.85 10.49
CA GLY A 317 19.41 17.20 10.51
C GLY A 317 18.64 18.22 9.68
N PHE A 318 17.43 17.90 9.21
CA PHE A 318 16.58 18.85 8.47
C PHE A 318 15.65 19.58 9.42
N GLU A 319 15.25 20.79 9.03
CA GLU A 319 14.44 21.70 9.85
C GLU A 319 13.29 22.31 9.06
N PHE A 320 12.27 22.78 9.79
CA PHE A 320 11.27 23.69 9.27
C PHE A 320 11.72 25.13 9.43
N MET A 321 11.32 25.98 8.50
CA MET A 321 11.34 27.42 8.67
C MET A 321 9.96 27.91 9.14
N PRO A 322 9.89 29.08 9.81
CA PRO A 322 8.61 29.68 10.17
C PRO A 322 7.75 29.94 8.93
N ILE A 323 6.44 29.83 9.06
CA ILE A 323 5.51 30.18 7.99
C ILE A 323 5.63 31.69 7.71
N ASP A 324 5.95 32.02 6.47
CA ASP A 324 5.91 33.39 5.94
C ASP A 324 4.64 33.52 5.10
N ILE A 325 3.70 34.31 5.57
CA ILE A 325 2.38 34.49 4.94
C ILE A 325 2.46 35.03 3.51
N PHE A 326 3.55 35.71 3.14
CA PHE A 326 3.75 36.26 1.78
C PHE A 326 4.33 35.22 0.81
N ARG A 327 4.93 34.12 1.31
CA ARG A 327 5.55 33.06 0.51
C ARG A 327 4.88 31.71 0.66
N ALA A 328 4.17 31.47 1.76
CA ALA A 328 3.53 30.20 2.02
C ALA A 328 2.42 29.89 1.01
N LYS A 329 2.31 28.63 0.64
CA LYS A 329 1.19 28.11 -0.17
C LYS A 329 0.07 27.59 0.73
N ALA A 330 -1.13 27.49 0.18
CA ALA A 330 -2.31 27.04 0.94
C ALA A 330 -2.12 25.62 1.50
N SER A 331 -1.73 24.66 0.65
CA SER A 331 -1.73 23.23 0.99
C SER A 331 -0.40 22.50 0.68
N HIS A 332 0.58 23.15 0.09
CA HIS A 332 1.84 22.52 -0.30
C HIS A 332 3.02 23.05 0.50
N PHE A 333 3.84 22.13 1.02
CA PHE A 333 5.14 22.48 1.60
C PHE A 333 6.11 22.89 0.49
N GLN A 334 7.06 23.75 0.84
CA GLN A 334 8.08 24.26 -0.08
C GLN A 334 9.47 24.03 0.50
N VAL A 335 10.42 23.77 -0.39
CA VAL A 335 11.85 23.73 -0.04
C VAL A 335 12.43 25.12 -0.32
N ILE A 336 12.83 25.83 0.73
CA ILE A 336 13.40 27.19 0.65
C ILE A 336 14.65 27.25 1.50
N ASP A 337 15.77 27.67 0.92
CA ASP A 337 17.05 27.83 1.63
C ASP A 337 17.47 26.59 2.46
N GLY A 338 17.26 25.40 1.91
CA GLY A 338 17.61 24.15 2.57
C GLY A 338 16.72 23.75 3.76
N LYS A 339 15.56 24.38 3.89
CA LYS A 339 14.56 24.10 4.94
C LYS A 339 13.19 23.89 4.32
N LEU A 340 12.26 23.34 5.12
CA LEU A 340 10.86 23.20 4.72
C LEU A 340 10.01 24.33 5.27
N MET A 341 9.29 25.02 4.39
CA MET A 341 8.23 25.95 4.78
C MET A 341 6.89 25.18 4.80
N PRO A 342 6.23 25.08 5.96
CA PRO A 342 4.93 24.46 6.06
C PRO A 342 3.86 25.22 5.28
N ALA A 343 2.78 24.50 4.90
CA ALA A 343 1.62 25.09 4.27
C ALA A 343 0.73 25.82 5.28
N LEU A 344 -0.06 26.79 4.80
CA LEU A 344 -1.01 27.52 5.66
C LEU A 344 -2.05 26.60 6.29
N SER A 345 -2.48 25.55 5.59
CA SER A 345 -3.43 24.53 6.09
C SER A 345 -2.95 23.74 7.30
N THR A 346 -1.66 23.87 7.68
CA THR A 346 -1.10 23.21 8.89
C THR A 346 -1.38 23.98 10.18
N ILE A 347 -1.91 25.20 10.06
CA ILE A 347 -2.32 26.05 11.19
C ILE A 347 -3.78 25.71 11.51
N ASP A 348 -4.04 25.40 12.78
CA ASP A 348 -5.40 25.08 13.22
C ASP A 348 -6.33 26.27 13.04
N GLY A 349 -7.48 26.06 12.43
CA GLY A 349 -8.47 27.09 12.13
C GLY A 349 -8.28 27.87 10.82
N MET A 350 -7.32 27.48 9.97
CA MET A 350 -7.12 28.05 8.63
C MET A 350 -7.58 27.14 7.50
#